data_a305546db67438894409908f2fbd0705
#
_entry.id   a305546db67438894409908f2fbd0705
#
_cell.length_a   1.000
_cell.length_b   1.000
_cell.length_c   1.000
_cell.angle_alpha   90.00
_cell.angle_beta   90.00
_cell.angle_gamma   90.00
#
_symmetry.space_group_name_H-M   'P 1'
#
loop_
_entity.id
_entity.type
_entity.pdbx_description
1 polymer ?
#
loop_
_entity_poly.entity_id
_entity_poly.type
_entity_poly.pdbx_seq_one_letter_code
_entity_poly.pdbx_strand_id
1 'polypeptide(L)'
;KCCQVDEKRKPVAGTEFDLRAATSLAGADFNVGFGQLANRAESAEVAWLEAANGAATVVWADPAFRWLQLFTPADFPGDEGPHRAVALEPMTVPPDALNSGTDLRWIEPGDRVEASWGVRFRAASGL
;
A
#
# COMPACT_ATOMS: atom_id res chain seq x y z
N LYS A 1 -3.05 6.70 -2.88
CA LYS A 1 -4.35 6.37 -3.54
C LYS A 1 -4.15 5.12 -4.37
N CYS A 2 -4.87 4.08 -4.07
CA CYS A 2 -4.78 2.80 -4.75
C CYS A 2 -6.17 2.18 -4.91
N CYS A 3 -6.29 1.20 -5.77
CA CYS A 3 -7.53 0.49 -6.01
C CYS A 3 -7.21 -0.99 -6.22
N GLN A 4 -7.99 -1.87 -5.60
CA GLN A 4 -7.93 -3.28 -5.94
C GLN A 4 -8.34 -3.47 -7.40
N VAL A 5 -7.73 -4.41 -8.07
CA VAL A 5 -8.11 -4.81 -9.42
C VAL A 5 -8.73 -6.20 -9.40
N ASP A 6 -9.73 -6.43 -10.23
CA ASP A 6 -10.30 -7.75 -10.46
C ASP A 6 -9.30 -8.67 -11.22
N GLU A 7 -9.67 -9.91 -11.44
CA GLU A 7 -8.88 -10.88 -12.21
C GLU A 7 -8.52 -10.41 -13.63
N LYS A 8 -9.29 -9.47 -14.18
CA LYS A 8 -9.05 -8.81 -15.48
C LYS A 8 -8.24 -7.53 -15.36
N ARG A 9 -7.68 -7.24 -14.18
CA ARG A 9 -6.94 -6.02 -13.83
C ARG A 9 -7.73 -4.72 -14.01
N LYS A 10 -9.04 -4.76 -13.84
CA LYS A 10 -9.88 -3.58 -13.82
C LYS A 10 -10.05 -3.07 -12.39
N PRO A 11 -10.01 -1.76 -12.17
CA PRO A 11 -10.29 -1.18 -10.86
C PRO A 11 -11.68 -1.58 -10.36
N VAL A 12 -11.78 -1.94 -9.09
CA VAL A 12 -13.05 -2.18 -8.39
C VAL A 12 -13.54 -0.84 -7.84
N ALA A 13 -13.91 0.06 -8.75
CA ALA A 13 -14.33 1.41 -8.40
C ALA A 13 -15.67 1.43 -7.66
N GLY A 14 -15.80 2.34 -6.70
CA GLY A 14 -17.04 2.55 -5.95
C GLY A 14 -17.34 1.50 -4.88
N THR A 15 -16.38 0.63 -4.56
CA THR A 15 -16.46 -0.34 -3.47
C THR A 15 -15.53 0.07 -2.31
N GLU A 16 -15.58 -0.66 -1.18
CA GLU A 16 -14.62 -0.50 -0.08
C GLU A 16 -13.16 -0.73 -0.49
N PHE A 17 -12.93 -1.36 -1.63
CA PHE A 17 -11.61 -1.59 -2.21
C PHE A 17 -11.13 -0.45 -3.12
N ASP A 18 -11.87 0.63 -3.24
CA ASP A 18 -11.47 1.83 -3.97
C ASP A 18 -10.92 2.89 -3.01
N LEU A 19 -9.62 2.83 -2.74
CA LEU A 19 -8.93 3.75 -1.84
C LEU A 19 -8.29 4.95 -2.58
N ARG A 20 -8.75 5.29 -3.79
CA ARG A 20 -8.28 6.48 -4.52
C ARG A 20 -8.72 7.79 -3.86
N ALA A 21 -9.78 7.76 -3.08
CA ALA A 21 -10.14 8.83 -2.16
C ALA A 21 -9.75 8.48 -0.73
N ALA A 22 -9.64 9.47 0.14
CA ALA A 22 -9.44 9.25 1.57
C ALA A 22 -10.65 8.49 2.14
N THR A 23 -10.37 7.40 2.84
CA THR A 23 -11.38 6.49 3.37
C THR A 23 -11.06 6.16 4.82
N SER A 24 -12.07 6.17 5.69
CA SER A 24 -11.90 5.77 7.09
C SER A 24 -11.55 4.28 7.18
N LEU A 25 -10.53 3.97 7.97
CA LEU A 25 -10.17 2.59 8.31
C LEU A 25 -10.82 2.10 9.61
N ALA A 26 -11.71 2.89 10.23
CA ALA A 26 -12.44 2.48 11.41
C ALA A 26 -13.31 1.25 11.10
N GLY A 27 -13.05 0.13 11.80
CA GLY A 27 -13.76 -1.13 11.57
C GLY A 27 -13.36 -1.87 10.29
N ALA A 28 -12.44 -1.36 9.50
CA ALA A 28 -11.97 -2.03 8.29
C ALA A 28 -11.25 -3.34 8.61
N ASP A 29 -11.43 -4.34 7.76
CA ASP A 29 -10.75 -5.62 7.84
C ASP A 29 -10.16 -5.94 6.46
N PHE A 30 -8.95 -5.41 6.23
CA PHE A 30 -8.22 -5.61 4.99
C PHE A 30 -7.09 -6.62 5.16
N ASN A 31 -6.96 -7.48 4.18
CA ASN A 31 -5.77 -8.27 3.89
C ASN A 31 -5.69 -8.43 2.37
N VAL A 32 -5.41 -7.35 1.66
CA VAL A 32 -5.64 -7.23 0.22
C VAL A 32 -4.48 -6.52 -0.47
N GLY A 33 -4.09 -7.05 -1.65
CA GLY A 33 -3.15 -6.41 -2.55
C GLY A 33 -3.85 -5.39 -3.46
N PHE A 34 -3.36 -4.17 -3.48
CA PHE A 34 -3.83 -3.08 -4.32
C PHE A 34 -2.86 -2.80 -5.45
N GLY A 35 -3.36 -2.69 -6.66
CA GLY A 35 -2.65 -2.19 -7.83
C GLY A 35 -3.03 -0.77 -8.18
N GLN A 36 -2.59 -0.30 -9.36
CA GLN A 36 -2.88 1.04 -9.88
C GLN A 36 -2.55 2.16 -8.88
N LEU A 37 -1.40 2.05 -8.24
CA LEU A 37 -0.92 3.07 -7.32
C LEU A 37 -0.87 4.43 -8.03
N ALA A 38 -1.49 5.44 -7.41
CA ALA A 38 -1.78 6.71 -8.04
C ALA A 38 -0.51 7.47 -8.46
N ASN A 39 -0.71 8.19 -9.53
CA ASN A 39 0.10 9.24 -10.14
C ASN A 39 1.61 9.21 -9.86
N ARG A 40 2.22 8.08 -10.19
CA ARG A 40 3.65 7.81 -9.99
C ARG A 40 4.56 8.79 -10.76
N ALA A 41 4.03 9.48 -11.74
CA ALA A 41 4.76 10.50 -12.49
C ALA A 41 4.95 11.80 -11.70
N GLU A 42 4.03 12.13 -10.80
CA GLU A 42 4.05 13.38 -10.04
C GLU A 42 4.58 13.22 -8.61
N SER A 43 4.46 12.02 -8.02
CA SER A 43 4.88 11.76 -6.64
C SER A 43 5.35 10.34 -6.45
N ALA A 44 6.41 10.16 -5.66
CA ALA A 44 6.81 8.86 -5.16
C ALA A 44 5.90 8.35 -4.03
N GLU A 45 4.99 9.17 -3.51
CA GLU A 45 4.05 8.75 -2.46
C GLU A 45 3.06 7.74 -3.01
N VAL A 46 2.96 6.58 -2.35
CA VAL A 46 2.09 5.48 -2.77
C VAL A 46 0.89 5.32 -1.86
N ALA A 47 1.03 5.63 -0.58
CA ALA A 47 -0.05 5.59 0.39
C ALA A 47 0.25 6.53 1.57
N TRP A 48 -0.80 6.91 2.31
CA TRP A 48 -0.63 7.58 3.60
C TRP A 48 -1.77 7.17 4.54
N LEU A 49 -1.42 7.12 5.82
CA LEU A 49 -2.35 6.98 6.92
C LEU A 49 -2.42 8.31 7.66
N GLU A 50 -3.58 8.92 7.68
CA GLU A 50 -3.81 10.21 8.33
C GLU A 50 -4.54 10.03 9.65
N ALA A 51 -4.02 10.66 10.70
CA ALA A 51 -4.65 10.72 12.00
C ALA A 51 -5.70 11.84 12.04
N ALA A 52 -6.61 11.79 13.04
CA ALA A 52 -7.68 12.78 13.19
C ALA A 52 -7.19 14.23 13.37
N ASN A 53 -5.97 14.43 13.81
CA ASN A 53 -5.34 15.75 13.93
C ASN A 53 -4.65 16.23 12.63
N GLY A 54 -4.75 15.48 11.54
CA GLY A 54 -4.13 15.81 10.26
C GLY A 54 -2.65 15.43 10.12
N ALA A 55 -2.04 14.87 11.17
CA ALA A 55 -0.71 14.27 11.03
C ALA A 55 -0.79 13.00 10.18
N ALA A 56 0.24 12.71 9.40
CA ALA A 56 0.21 11.53 8.55
C ALA A 56 1.54 10.77 8.52
N THR A 57 1.42 9.45 8.44
CA THR A 57 2.49 8.56 8.02
C THR A 57 2.37 8.33 6.53
N VAL A 58 3.41 8.66 5.78
CA VAL A 58 3.42 8.59 4.32
C VAL A 58 4.41 7.52 3.87
N VAL A 59 3.95 6.59 3.06
CA VAL A 59 4.79 5.60 2.39
C VAL A 59 5.13 6.10 0.99
N TRP A 60 6.40 6.16 0.68
CA TRP A 60 6.91 6.44 -0.66
C TRP A 60 7.65 5.22 -1.21
N ALA A 61 7.70 5.08 -2.52
CA ALA A 61 8.38 3.97 -3.17
C ALA A 61 8.76 4.29 -4.62
N ASP A 62 9.82 3.68 -5.12
CA ASP A 62 10.22 3.73 -6.52
C ASP A 62 9.14 3.15 -7.45
N PRO A 63 9.16 3.51 -8.75
CA PRO A 63 8.23 2.96 -9.74
C PRO A 63 8.26 1.44 -9.90
N ALA A 64 9.31 0.77 -9.41
CA ALA A 64 9.38 -0.69 -9.38
C ALA A 64 8.31 -1.31 -8.47
N PHE A 65 7.89 -0.59 -7.42
CA PHE A 65 6.82 -1.03 -6.53
C PHE A 65 5.46 -0.66 -7.13
N ARG A 66 4.86 -1.59 -7.82
CA ARG A 66 3.60 -1.39 -8.55
C ARG A 66 2.37 -1.77 -7.75
N TRP A 67 2.57 -2.42 -6.61
CA TRP A 67 1.55 -2.99 -5.76
C TRP A 67 1.76 -2.57 -4.31
N LEU A 68 0.68 -2.61 -3.53
CA LEU A 68 0.68 -2.33 -2.10
C LEU A 68 -0.22 -3.33 -1.41
N GLN A 69 0.31 -4.09 -0.44
CA GLN A 69 -0.54 -4.84 0.48
C GLN A 69 -1.01 -3.91 1.59
N LEU A 70 -2.29 -3.94 1.86
CA LEU A 70 -2.90 -3.32 3.03
C LEU A 70 -3.41 -4.43 3.95
N PHE A 71 -2.92 -4.44 5.18
CA PHE A 71 -3.35 -5.37 6.20
C PHE A 71 -3.72 -4.62 7.47
N THR A 72 -4.89 -4.92 8.05
CA THR A 72 -5.43 -4.24 9.23
C THR A 72 -5.77 -5.22 10.35
N PRO A 73 -4.75 -5.85 11.00
CA PRO A 73 -4.99 -6.77 12.09
C PRO A 73 -5.69 -6.07 13.26
N ALA A 74 -6.65 -6.75 13.87
CA ALA A 74 -7.38 -6.24 15.04
C ALA A 74 -6.64 -6.52 16.36
N ASP A 75 -5.70 -7.45 16.35
CA ASP A 75 -5.05 -8.05 17.52
C ASP A 75 -3.52 -8.02 17.43
N PHE A 76 -2.96 -6.98 16.82
CA PHE A 76 -1.51 -6.82 16.75
C PHE A 76 -0.91 -6.73 18.17
N PRO A 77 0.15 -7.51 18.49
CA PRO A 77 0.77 -7.50 19.81
C PRO A 77 1.34 -6.13 20.17
N GLY A 78 1.13 -5.69 21.40
CA GLY A 78 1.71 -4.46 21.96
C GLY A 78 1.92 -4.57 23.47
N ASP A 79 2.69 -3.66 24.02
CA ASP A 79 3.07 -3.67 25.44
C ASP A 79 1.87 -3.54 26.39
N GLU A 80 0.84 -2.83 25.95
CA GLU A 80 -0.42 -2.64 26.69
C GLU A 80 -1.51 -3.66 26.30
N GLY A 81 -1.14 -4.70 25.56
CA GLY A 81 -2.04 -5.73 25.04
C GLY A 81 -2.34 -5.58 23.55
N PRO A 82 -3.18 -6.47 23.00
CA PRO A 82 -3.52 -6.44 21.59
C PRO A 82 -4.19 -5.14 21.18
N HIS A 83 -3.80 -4.59 20.04
CA HIS A 83 -4.38 -3.38 19.46
C HIS A 83 -4.52 -3.50 17.95
N ARG A 84 -5.35 -2.65 17.37
CA ARG A 84 -5.48 -2.56 15.92
C ARG A 84 -4.24 -1.90 15.33
N ALA A 85 -3.72 -2.48 14.27
CA ALA A 85 -2.60 -1.93 13.51
C ALA A 85 -2.94 -1.78 12.03
N VAL A 86 -2.08 -1.08 11.30
CA VAL A 86 -2.14 -0.96 9.85
C VAL A 86 -0.75 -1.24 9.29
N ALA A 87 -0.65 -2.26 8.43
CA ALA A 87 0.53 -2.51 7.63
C ALA A 87 0.31 -2.00 6.20
N LEU A 88 1.23 -1.19 5.71
CA LEU A 88 1.30 -0.70 4.33
C LEU A 88 2.59 -1.24 3.73
N GLU A 89 2.48 -2.22 2.85
CA GLU A 89 3.61 -3.03 2.37
C GLU A 89 3.80 -2.82 0.86
N PRO A 90 4.76 -1.98 0.44
CA PRO A 90 5.09 -1.84 -0.98
C PRO A 90 5.61 -3.15 -1.57
N MET A 91 5.05 -3.54 -2.72
CA MET A 91 5.41 -4.78 -3.41
C MET A 91 5.75 -4.50 -4.87
N THR A 92 6.74 -5.20 -5.40
CA THR A 92 7.10 -5.14 -6.82
C THR A 92 6.17 -5.98 -7.70
N VAL A 93 5.53 -6.98 -7.10
CA VAL A 93 4.60 -7.92 -7.75
C VAL A 93 3.34 -8.09 -6.88
N PRO A 94 2.20 -8.51 -7.44
CA PRO A 94 1.01 -8.79 -6.63
C PRO A 94 1.17 -10.06 -5.80
N PRO A 95 0.30 -10.29 -4.81
CA PRO A 95 0.15 -11.60 -4.18
C PRO A 95 0.00 -12.71 -5.23
N ASP A 96 0.53 -13.89 -4.94
CA ASP A 96 0.48 -15.07 -5.82
C ASP A 96 1.24 -14.92 -7.17
N ALA A 97 2.15 -13.96 -7.27
CA ALA A 97 2.89 -13.71 -8.51
C ALA A 97 3.74 -14.90 -8.99
N LEU A 98 4.23 -15.72 -8.09
CA LEU A 98 5.01 -16.92 -8.45
C LEU A 98 4.18 -17.94 -9.23
N ASN A 99 2.89 -18.05 -8.94
CA ASN A 99 1.98 -18.93 -9.68
C ASN A 99 1.39 -18.24 -10.92
N SER A 100 0.97 -16.99 -10.78
CA SER A 100 0.30 -16.26 -11.85
C SER A 100 1.25 -15.72 -12.92
N GLY A 101 2.53 -15.54 -12.61
CA GLY A 101 3.51 -14.87 -13.45
C GLY A 101 3.29 -13.36 -13.59
N THR A 102 2.29 -12.81 -12.91
CA THR A 102 1.90 -11.39 -13.03
C THR A 102 3.02 -10.49 -12.52
N ASP A 103 3.49 -9.58 -13.40
CA ASP A 103 4.57 -8.62 -13.13
C ASP A 103 5.88 -9.25 -12.61
N LEU A 104 5.99 -10.59 -12.66
CA LEU A 104 7.16 -11.31 -12.18
C LEU A 104 8.39 -10.95 -13.04
N ARG A 105 9.44 -10.53 -12.37
CA ARG A 105 10.71 -10.16 -13.00
C ARG A 105 11.75 -11.25 -12.77
N TRP A 106 12.28 -11.76 -13.85
CA TRP A 106 13.43 -12.67 -13.81
C TRP A 106 14.73 -11.86 -13.78
N ILE A 107 15.69 -12.37 -13.03
CA ILE A 107 17.02 -11.78 -12.87
C ILE A 107 18.02 -12.85 -13.32
N GLU A 108 18.79 -12.56 -14.36
CA GLU A 108 19.80 -13.47 -14.86
C GLU A 108 21.05 -13.50 -13.96
N PRO A 109 21.83 -14.58 -13.96
CA PRO A 109 23.07 -14.66 -13.20
C PRO A 109 24.01 -13.50 -13.53
N GLY A 110 24.37 -12.71 -12.53
CA GLY A 110 25.22 -11.52 -12.67
C GLY A 110 24.47 -10.20 -12.80
N ASP A 111 23.16 -10.23 -13.03
CA ASP A 111 22.32 -9.03 -13.04
C ASP A 111 22.03 -8.53 -11.64
N ARG A 112 21.76 -7.24 -11.55
CA ARG A 112 21.39 -6.56 -10.31
C ARG A 112 20.11 -5.75 -10.49
N VAL A 113 19.24 -5.82 -9.50
CA VAL A 113 18.04 -4.99 -9.39
C VAL A 113 18.12 -4.19 -8.09
N GLU A 114 17.88 -2.90 -8.19
CA GLU A 114 17.77 -2.02 -7.04
C GLU A 114 16.42 -1.32 -7.07
N ALA A 115 15.80 -1.17 -5.93
CA ALA A 115 14.61 -0.40 -5.72
C ALA A 115 14.56 0.10 -4.28
N SER A 116 14.00 1.28 -4.05
CA SER A 116 13.96 1.92 -2.75
C SER A 116 12.53 2.26 -2.37
N TRP A 117 12.24 2.15 -1.10
CA TRP A 117 11.01 2.64 -0.49
C TRP A 117 11.30 3.15 0.93
N GLY A 118 10.37 3.86 1.51
CA GLY A 118 10.54 4.33 2.88
C GLY A 118 9.28 4.98 3.43
N VAL A 119 9.41 5.40 4.68
CA VAL A 119 8.35 6.04 5.44
C VAL A 119 8.79 7.42 5.87
N ARG A 120 7.90 8.39 5.83
CA ARG A 120 8.13 9.73 6.39
C ARG A 120 6.91 10.21 7.17
N PHE A 121 7.14 11.06 8.14
CA PHE A 121 6.10 11.76 8.87
C PHE A 121 5.80 13.11 8.23
N ARG A 122 4.50 13.41 8.15
CA ARG A 122 3.98 14.74 7.86
C ARG A 122 3.26 15.23 9.10
N ALA A 123 3.74 16.34 9.68
CA ALA A 123 3.09 16.94 10.85
C ALA A 123 1.69 17.43 10.49
N ALA A 124 0.81 17.51 11.49
CA ALA A 124 -0.45 18.22 11.36
C ALA A 124 -0.18 19.65 10.88
N SER A 125 -0.96 20.14 9.93
CA SER A 125 -0.93 21.55 9.55
C SER A 125 -1.36 22.33 10.80
N GLY A 126 -0.46 23.14 11.36
CA GLY A 126 -0.78 23.97 12.52
C GLY A 126 -2.01 24.83 12.23
N LEU A 127 -2.90 24.92 13.22
CA LEU A 127 -3.96 25.92 13.29
C LEU A 127 -3.36 27.30 13.41
#